data_e2c5ce811a14eb7e4762c95c688d3c1b
#
_entry.id   e2c5ce811a14eb7e4762c95c688d3c1b
#
_cell.length_a   1.000
_cell.length_b   1.000
_cell.length_c   1.000
_cell.angle_alpha   90.00
_cell.angle_beta   90.00
_cell.angle_gamma   90.00
#
_symmetry.space_group_name_H-M   'P 1'
#
loop_
_entity.id
_entity.type
_entity.pdbx_description
1 polymer ?
#
loop_
_entity_poly.entity_id
_entity_poly.type
_entity_poly.pdbx_seq_one_letter_code
_entity_poly.pdbx_strand_id
1 'polypeptide(L)'
;MFWRGENFSLEKLPADRSRVIYAPEPHKPIDDIDAAIRHSLLNPIEMDPLPALLFPGMKLTIAFDDISLPLPKMTRPDIRQRIIEAVLDMAAEAGVDDVHIIAALALHRRMTEDELRHQLGDRVYDAFAPRGLLYQHDAEDPDALALLGTTDHGEEVEINKRAAESDLLVYVNINLVAMDGGWKSTATGLASYRSLRHHHNTHTMQNSRSFMDAHKSELHKSNWRMGEIMRKHGPKIFQIETNINNDTFPDPFAFLSKREWEWNGRDRAKFVATQAALKRTPNRIARNIFHGIEAPHNMTSIQCGEVEAVHKVTTENVWKQQLVEVQGQTDILTMGIPFICPYNVNSIMNPILVMCTGLGYFFNLYRGKPLVREGGVVIMTHPTPNEFHPVHHPSYIDFFEQVLTETTVPHD
;
A
#
# COMPACT_ATOMS: atom_id res chain seq x y z
N MET A 1 17.87 16.98 0.57
CA MET A 1 17.03 17.04 -0.67
C MET A 1 15.56 17.05 -0.27
N PHE A 2 14.71 17.83 -0.97
CA PHE A 2 13.26 17.84 -0.77
C PHE A 2 12.54 17.61 -2.08
N TRP A 3 11.58 16.71 -2.07
CA TRP A 3 10.63 16.58 -3.18
C TRP A 3 9.71 17.79 -3.27
N ARG A 4 9.32 18.16 -4.49
CA ARG A 4 8.37 19.21 -4.81
C ARG A 4 7.50 18.76 -6.00
N GLY A 5 6.61 17.80 -5.75
CA GLY A 5 5.87 17.16 -6.81
C GLY A 5 6.79 16.42 -7.78
N GLU A 6 6.74 16.75 -9.05
CA GLU A 6 7.55 16.15 -10.12
C GLU A 6 9.01 16.65 -10.16
N ASN A 7 9.44 17.42 -9.17
CA ASN A 7 10.79 17.98 -9.10
C ASN A 7 11.35 17.83 -7.69
N PHE A 8 12.59 18.21 -7.49
CA PHE A 8 13.25 18.23 -6.20
C PHE A 8 14.22 19.40 -6.09
N SER A 9 14.51 19.80 -4.87
CA SER A 9 15.49 20.84 -4.54
C SER A 9 16.49 20.36 -3.49
N LEU A 10 17.67 20.97 -3.52
CA LEU A 10 18.66 20.82 -2.46
C LEU A 10 18.68 22.11 -1.63
N GLU A 11 18.36 21.98 -0.35
CA GLU A 11 18.30 23.10 0.57
C GLU A 11 19.44 23.05 1.56
N LYS A 12 19.91 24.23 1.99
CA LYS A 12 20.89 24.35 3.08
C LYS A 12 20.15 24.55 4.39
N LEU A 13 20.42 23.69 5.34
CA LEU A 13 19.85 23.74 6.68
C LEU A 13 20.94 24.11 7.70
N PRO A 14 20.58 24.82 8.79
CA PRO A 14 21.51 25.10 9.89
C PRO A 14 21.96 23.79 10.56
N ALA A 15 23.24 23.47 10.52
CA ALA A 15 23.75 22.18 10.99
C ALA A 15 23.65 21.98 12.53
N ASP A 16 23.65 23.07 13.28
CA ASP A 16 23.60 23.07 14.74
C ASP A 16 22.22 22.80 15.34
N ARG A 17 21.15 22.96 14.53
CA ARG A 17 19.75 22.87 14.98
C ARG A 17 18.83 22.18 13.99
N SER A 18 19.40 21.46 13.01
CA SER A 18 18.61 20.69 12.04
C SER A 18 19.06 19.24 12.03
N ARG A 19 18.10 18.34 11.88
CA ARG A 19 18.31 16.92 11.68
C ARG A 19 17.58 16.48 10.43
N VAL A 20 18.22 15.69 9.60
CA VAL A 20 17.57 15.01 8.48
C VAL A 20 17.39 13.54 8.85
N ILE A 21 16.18 13.02 8.70
CA ILE A 21 15.88 11.61 8.93
C ILE A 21 15.94 10.93 7.57
N TYR A 22 16.81 9.96 7.45
CA TYR A 22 16.97 9.13 6.25
C TYR A 22 16.39 7.75 6.51
N ALA A 23 15.90 7.10 5.44
CA ALA A 23 15.57 5.69 5.51
C ALA A 23 16.80 4.86 5.93
N PRO A 24 16.61 3.75 6.65
CA PRO A 24 17.69 2.80 6.91
C PRO A 24 18.24 2.20 5.62
N GLU A 25 19.45 1.64 5.69
CA GLU A 25 20.01 0.89 4.57
C GLU A 25 19.10 -0.31 4.22
N PRO A 26 18.91 -0.62 2.93
CA PRO A 26 18.11 -1.76 2.52
C PRO A 26 18.64 -3.08 3.08
N HIS A 27 17.77 -3.88 3.68
CA HIS A 27 18.12 -5.22 4.11
C HIS A 27 18.46 -6.09 2.90
N LYS A 28 19.34 -7.09 3.11
CA LYS A 28 19.73 -8.05 2.09
C LYS A 28 18.48 -8.81 1.58
N PRO A 29 18.28 -8.89 0.26
CA PRO A 29 17.19 -9.67 -0.31
C PRO A 29 17.36 -11.18 -0.09
N ILE A 30 16.27 -11.93 -0.23
CA ILE A 30 16.31 -13.38 -0.32
C ILE A 30 17.04 -13.79 -1.60
N ASP A 31 17.96 -14.75 -1.49
CA ASP A 31 18.78 -15.18 -2.64
C ASP A 31 17.94 -15.99 -3.65
N ASP A 32 17.04 -16.87 -3.19
CA ASP A 32 16.13 -17.67 -4.03
C ASP A 32 14.68 -17.41 -3.63
N ILE A 33 14.03 -16.52 -4.35
CA ILE A 33 12.67 -16.07 -4.08
C ILE A 33 11.66 -17.20 -4.30
N ASP A 34 11.78 -17.99 -5.36
CA ASP A 34 10.83 -19.05 -5.69
C ASP A 34 10.88 -20.21 -4.68
N ALA A 35 12.09 -20.58 -4.25
CA ALA A 35 12.27 -21.54 -3.18
C ALA A 35 11.67 -21.04 -1.87
N ALA A 36 11.84 -19.76 -1.54
CA ALA A 36 11.25 -19.16 -0.34
C ALA A 36 9.72 -19.12 -0.39
N ILE A 37 9.13 -18.76 -1.52
CA ILE A 37 7.67 -18.80 -1.74
C ILE A 37 7.16 -20.23 -1.53
N ARG A 38 7.74 -21.20 -2.24
CA ARG A 38 7.34 -22.60 -2.14
C ARG A 38 7.49 -23.14 -0.71
N HIS A 39 8.59 -22.83 -0.05
CA HIS A 39 8.81 -23.22 1.35
C HIS A 39 7.73 -22.66 2.27
N SER A 40 7.38 -21.38 2.15
CA SER A 40 6.37 -20.73 2.99
C SER A 40 4.97 -21.30 2.77
N LEU A 41 4.58 -21.60 1.53
CA LEU A 41 3.30 -22.22 1.19
C LEU A 41 3.18 -23.65 1.75
N LEU A 42 4.30 -24.36 1.88
CA LEU A 42 4.35 -25.72 2.42
C LEU A 42 4.53 -25.77 3.95
N ASN A 43 4.98 -24.68 4.56
CA ASN A 43 5.24 -24.59 6.00
C ASN A 43 4.58 -23.33 6.60
N PRO A 44 3.25 -23.18 6.50
CA PRO A 44 2.56 -22.00 6.99
C PRO A 44 2.56 -21.95 8.53
N ILE A 45 2.36 -20.74 9.05
CA ILE A 45 2.26 -20.47 10.48
C ILE A 45 0.82 -20.76 10.93
N GLU A 46 0.64 -21.63 11.94
CA GLU A 46 -0.64 -21.95 12.58
C GLU A 46 -1.75 -22.36 11.59
N MET A 47 -1.39 -23.00 10.49
CA MET A 47 -2.31 -23.51 9.48
C MET A 47 -1.73 -24.72 8.76
N ASP A 48 -2.59 -25.51 8.12
CA ASP A 48 -2.15 -26.63 7.27
C ASP A 48 -1.45 -26.11 6.00
N PRO A 49 -0.48 -26.87 5.44
CA PRO A 49 0.13 -26.57 4.16
C PRO A 49 -0.91 -26.30 3.07
N LEU A 50 -0.64 -25.32 2.20
CA LEU A 50 -1.60 -24.94 1.15
C LEU A 50 -2.12 -26.13 0.33
N PRO A 51 -1.28 -27.09 -0.13
CA PRO A 51 -1.79 -28.26 -0.86
C PRO A 51 -2.77 -29.14 -0.07
N ALA A 52 -2.69 -29.14 1.26
CA ALA A 52 -3.63 -29.88 2.10
C ALA A 52 -5.00 -29.18 2.26
N LEU A 53 -5.09 -27.91 1.89
CA LEU A 53 -6.31 -27.12 1.91
C LEU A 53 -7.04 -27.14 0.57
N LEU A 54 -6.39 -27.61 -0.49
CA LEU A 54 -6.91 -27.60 -1.86
C LEU A 54 -7.56 -28.94 -2.20
N PHE A 55 -8.74 -28.92 -2.82
CA PHE A 55 -9.44 -30.12 -3.26
C PHE A 55 -10.28 -29.86 -4.53
N PRO A 56 -10.56 -30.88 -5.36
CA PRO A 56 -11.37 -30.71 -6.58
C PRO A 56 -12.77 -30.19 -6.28
N GLY A 57 -13.24 -29.25 -7.08
CA GLY A 57 -14.60 -28.69 -6.98
C GLY A 57 -14.76 -27.60 -5.91
N MET A 58 -13.70 -27.24 -5.18
CA MET A 58 -13.75 -26.09 -4.28
C MET A 58 -13.80 -24.75 -5.02
N LYS A 59 -14.36 -23.74 -4.37
CA LYS A 59 -14.28 -22.33 -4.79
C LYS A 59 -13.05 -21.70 -4.19
N LEU A 60 -12.03 -21.44 -5.00
CA LEU A 60 -10.82 -20.73 -4.61
C LEU A 60 -10.89 -19.27 -5.08
N THR A 61 -10.64 -18.33 -4.18
CA THR A 61 -10.41 -16.94 -4.53
C THR A 61 -9.00 -16.52 -4.12
N ILE A 62 -8.28 -15.90 -5.04
CA ILE A 62 -6.98 -15.28 -4.79
C ILE A 62 -7.18 -13.77 -4.85
N ALA A 63 -7.02 -13.08 -3.74
CA ALA A 63 -7.01 -11.63 -3.68
C ALA A 63 -5.58 -11.10 -3.57
N PHE A 64 -5.30 -9.93 -4.10
CA PHE A 64 -3.98 -9.34 -4.04
C PHE A 64 -4.06 -7.82 -3.90
N ASP A 65 -3.05 -7.22 -3.26
CA ASP A 65 -2.92 -5.78 -3.13
C ASP A 65 -2.81 -5.10 -4.49
N ASP A 66 -3.49 -3.99 -4.64
CA ASP A 66 -3.50 -3.18 -5.85
C ASP A 66 -2.17 -2.45 -6.11
N ILE A 67 -2.17 -1.55 -7.08
CA ILE A 67 -0.99 -0.79 -7.49
C ILE A 67 -0.56 0.29 -6.48
N SER A 68 -1.31 0.53 -5.42
CA SER A 68 -0.97 1.55 -4.40
C SER A 68 0.32 1.22 -3.63
N LEU A 69 0.74 -0.03 -3.64
CA LEU A 69 1.97 -0.53 -2.99
C LEU A 69 2.68 -1.57 -3.87
N PRO A 70 4.04 -1.50 -3.92
CA PRO A 70 4.91 -0.42 -3.49
C PRO A 70 4.97 0.71 -4.52
N LEU A 71 5.50 1.87 -4.09
CA LEU A 71 5.73 3.02 -4.96
C LEU A 71 7.20 3.44 -4.95
N PRO A 72 7.84 3.61 -6.13
CA PRO A 72 7.38 3.26 -7.49
C PRO A 72 7.02 1.77 -7.63
N LYS A 73 6.38 1.39 -8.76
CA LYS A 73 6.05 -0.01 -9.03
C LYS A 73 7.28 -0.91 -9.06
N MET A 74 7.12 -2.18 -8.69
CA MET A 74 8.21 -3.16 -8.69
C MET A 74 8.72 -3.47 -10.10
N THR A 75 10.00 -3.83 -10.19
CA THR A 75 10.58 -4.45 -11.40
C THR A 75 9.89 -5.79 -11.69
N ARG A 76 9.67 -6.09 -12.97
CA ARG A 76 9.08 -7.37 -13.40
C ARG A 76 10.11 -8.51 -13.35
N PRO A 77 9.68 -9.76 -12.97
CA PRO A 77 8.32 -10.12 -12.52
C PRO A 77 8.02 -9.56 -11.12
N ASP A 78 6.84 -8.97 -10.97
CA ASP A 78 6.35 -8.50 -9.66
C ASP A 78 6.23 -9.68 -8.69
N ILE A 79 6.43 -9.43 -7.41
CA ILE A 79 6.38 -10.50 -6.40
C ILE A 79 4.99 -11.14 -6.30
N ARG A 80 3.91 -10.37 -6.55
CA ARG A 80 2.54 -10.88 -6.61
C ARG A 80 2.37 -11.88 -7.76
N GLN A 81 2.96 -11.60 -8.94
CA GLN A 81 2.98 -12.56 -10.05
C GLN A 81 3.57 -13.88 -9.60
N ARG A 82 4.78 -13.87 -9.02
CA ARG A 82 5.50 -15.09 -8.62
C ARG A 82 4.72 -15.92 -7.59
N ILE A 83 4.10 -15.24 -6.61
CA ILE A 83 3.30 -15.90 -5.57
C ILE A 83 2.01 -16.48 -6.17
N ILE A 84 1.29 -15.69 -6.96
CA ILE A 84 0.02 -16.12 -7.56
C ILE A 84 0.24 -17.28 -8.52
N GLU A 85 1.29 -17.24 -9.35
CA GLU A 85 1.65 -18.36 -10.22
C GLU A 85 1.92 -19.64 -9.40
N ALA A 86 2.66 -19.56 -8.29
CA ALA A 86 2.93 -20.70 -7.42
C ALA A 86 1.65 -21.26 -6.78
N VAL A 87 0.72 -20.40 -6.36
CA VAL A 87 -0.59 -20.80 -5.82
C VAL A 87 -1.44 -21.47 -6.90
N LEU A 88 -1.46 -20.92 -8.11
CA LEU A 88 -2.21 -21.48 -9.25
C LEU A 88 -1.67 -22.85 -9.69
N ASP A 89 -0.35 -23.02 -9.68
CA ASP A 89 0.26 -24.31 -10.01
C ASP A 89 -0.14 -25.38 -8.97
N MET A 90 -0.12 -25.06 -7.67
CA MET A 90 -0.60 -25.97 -6.61
C MET A 90 -2.10 -26.25 -6.71
N ALA A 91 -2.91 -25.26 -7.06
CA ALA A 91 -4.34 -25.41 -7.27
C ALA A 91 -4.63 -26.33 -8.46
N ALA A 92 -3.90 -26.18 -9.55
CA ALA A 92 -4.02 -27.05 -10.73
C ALA A 92 -3.59 -28.50 -10.41
N GLU A 93 -2.50 -28.69 -9.66
CA GLU A 93 -2.07 -30.03 -9.20
C GLU A 93 -3.13 -30.70 -8.32
N ALA A 94 -3.87 -29.92 -7.52
CA ALA A 94 -4.96 -30.41 -6.68
C ALA A 94 -6.30 -30.57 -7.43
N GLY A 95 -6.38 -30.23 -8.72
CA GLY A 95 -7.59 -30.34 -9.54
C GLY A 95 -8.64 -29.27 -9.23
N VAL A 96 -8.23 -28.11 -8.73
CA VAL A 96 -9.13 -26.96 -8.50
C VAL A 96 -9.36 -26.23 -9.82
N ASP A 97 -10.60 -26.13 -10.25
CA ASP A 97 -11.02 -25.54 -11.53
C ASP A 97 -11.85 -24.25 -11.39
N ASP A 98 -12.48 -24.02 -10.23
CA ASP A 98 -13.20 -22.78 -9.91
C ASP A 98 -12.30 -21.79 -9.16
N VAL A 99 -11.48 -21.07 -9.91
CA VAL A 99 -10.52 -20.08 -9.39
C VAL A 99 -10.84 -18.68 -9.88
N HIS A 100 -11.01 -17.72 -8.97
CA HIS A 100 -11.11 -16.30 -9.27
C HIS A 100 -9.94 -15.51 -8.70
N ILE A 101 -9.53 -14.47 -9.40
CA ILE A 101 -8.45 -13.55 -8.97
C ILE A 101 -9.03 -12.15 -8.85
N ILE A 102 -8.84 -11.49 -7.70
CA ILE A 102 -9.44 -10.20 -7.39
C ILE A 102 -8.37 -9.19 -6.95
N ALA A 103 -8.27 -8.07 -7.66
CA ALA A 103 -7.52 -6.94 -7.16
C ALA A 103 -8.29 -6.24 -6.02
N ALA A 104 -7.71 -6.18 -4.85
CA ALA A 104 -8.34 -5.65 -3.63
C ALA A 104 -8.13 -4.14 -3.55
N LEU A 105 -9.03 -3.36 -4.13
CA LEU A 105 -8.89 -1.92 -4.32
C LEU A 105 -9.41 -1.08 -3.15
N ALA A 106 -10.24 -1.61 -2.26
CA ALA A 106 -11.02 -0.78 -1.35
C ALA A 106 -11.79 0.31 -2.16
N LEU A 107 -11.52 1.60 -1.85
CA LEU A 107 -12.05 2.76 -2.58
C LEU A 107 -11.01 3.41 -3.51
N HIS A 108 -9.91 2.74 -3.81
CA HIS A 108 -8.90 3.25 -4.73
C HIS A 108 -9.45 3.27 -6.17
N ARG A 109 -8.80 4.07 -7.03
CA ARG A 109 -9.12 4.07 -8.45
C ARG A 109 -8.94 2.69 -9.08
N ARG A 110 -9.67 2.41 -10.13
CA ARG A 110 -9.48 1.18 -10.91
C ARG A 110 -8.11 1.19 -11.59
N MET A 111 -7.51 0.01 -11.61
CA MET A 111 -6.27 -0.25 -12.34
C MET A 111 -6.55 -0.39 -13.84
N THR A 112 -5.58 0.02 -14.65
CA THR A 112 -5.58 -0.22 -16.10
C THR A 112 -5.18 -1.66 -16.42
N GLU A 113 -5.43 -2.09 -17.66
CA GLU A 113 -4.96 -3.39 -18.15
C GLU A 113 -3.44 -3.53 -18.03
N ASP A 114 -2.68 -2.51 -18.43
CA ASP A 114 -1.23 -2.51 -18.36
C ASP A 114 -0.72 -2.66 -16.92
N GLU A 115 -1.40 -2.05 -15.95
CA GLU A 115 -1.07 -2.17 -14.54
C GLU A 115 -1.36 -3.59 -14.01
N LEU A 116 -2.48 -4.18 -14.38
CA LEU A 116 -2.80 -5.58 -14.02
C LEU A 116 -1.80 -6.55 -14.65
N ARG A 117 -1.46 -6.37 -15.94
CA ARG A 117 -0.43 -7.16 -16.61
C ARG A 117 0.95 -7.00 -15.98
N HIS A 118 1.25 -5.79 -15.53
CA HIS A 118 2.52 -5.54 -14.83
C HIS A 118 2.62 -6.34 -13.54
N GLN A 119 1.56 -6.37 -12.73
CA GLN A 119 1.54 -7.03 -11.42
C GLN A 119 1.38 -8.56 -11.51
N LEU A 120 0.65 -9.07 -12.50
CA LEU A 120 0.28 -10.49 -12.57
C LEU A 120 1.03 -11.27 -13.65
N GLY A 121 1.69 -10.55 -14.56
CA GLY A 121 2.28 -11.14 -15.77
C GLY A 121 1.24 -11.49 -16.83
N ASP A 122 1.72 -11.60 -18.09
CA ASP A 122 0.83 -11.86 -19.22
C ASP A 122 0.19 -13.24 -19.14
N ARG A 123 0.90 -14.25 -18.61
CA ARG A 123 0.37 -15.63 -18.45
C ARG A 123 -0.92 -15.66 -17.63
N VAL A 124 -0.91 -15.00 -16.46
CA VAL A 124 -2.08 -14.97 -15.56
C VAL A 124 -3.18 -14.09 -16.15
N TYR A 125 -2.82 -12.91 -16.64
CA TYR A 125 -3.80 -12.00 -17.24
C TYR A 125 -4.56 -12.64 -18.41
N ASP A 126 -3.85 -13.19 -19.38
CA ASP A 126 -4.47 -13.78 -20.59
C ASP A 126 -5.28 -15.03 -20.28
N ALA A 127 -4.95 -15.78 -19.23
CA ALA A 127 -5.69 -16.95 -18.83
C ALA A 127 -7.00 -16.61 -18.10
N PHE A 128 -7.06 -15.54 -17.33
CA PHE A 128 -8.17 -15.25 -16.42
C PHE A 128 -9.05 -14.06 -16.86
N ALA A 129 -8.46 -12.95 -17.32
CA ALA A 129 -9.20 -11.72 -17.62
C ALA A 129 -10.24 -11.88 -18.75
N PRO A 130 -9.93 -12.54 -19.91
CA PRO A 130 -10.91 -12.72 -20.97
C PRO A 130 -12.11 -13.59 -20.58
N ARG A 131 -11.97 -14.39 -19.51
CA ARG A 131 -13.02 -15.27 -18.98
C ARG A 131 -13.84 -14.61 -17.88
N GLY A 132 -13.53 -13.36 -17.50
CA GLY A 132 -14.16 -12.67 -16.37
C GLY A 132 -13.77 -13.25 -15.00
N LEU A 133 -12.67 -14.01 -14.93
CA LEU A 133 -12.18 -14.65 -13.70
C LEU A 133 -11.07 -13.83 -13.01
N LEU A 134 -10.56 -12.80 -13.67
CA LEU A 134 -9.72 -11.75 -13.10
C LEU A 134 -10.48 -10.44 -13.18
N TYR A 135 -10.74 -9.82 -12.05
CA TYR A 135 -11.44 -8.53 -11.97
C TYR A 135 -11.02 -7.74 -10.73
N GLN A 136 -11.52 -6.53 -10.66
CA GLN A 136 -11.23 -5.60 -9.58
C GLN A 136 -12.42 -5.52 -8.64
N HIS A 137 -12.16 -5.50 -7.35
CA HIS A 137 -13.18 -5.29 -6.33
C HIS A 137 -13.94 -3.98 -6.57
N ASP A 138 -15.25 -4.00 -6.39
CA ASP A 138 -16.12 -2.83 -6.40
C ASP A 138 -16.80 -2.70 -5.03
N ALA A 139 -16.39 -1.68 -4.27
CA ALA A 139 -16.90 -1.46 -2.92
C ALA A 139 -18.32 -0.86 -2.88
N GLU A 140 -18.89 -0.48 -4.04
CA GLU A 140 -20.18 0.20 -4.16
C GLU A 140 -21.24 -0.62 -4.93
N ASP A 141 -20.84 -1.71 -5.59
CA ASP A 141 -21.77 -2.59 -6.31
C ASP A 141 -22.50 -3.56 -5.34
N PRO A 142 -23.78 -3.31 -5.01
CA PRO A 142 -24.51 -4.13 -4.03
C PRO A 142 -24.68 -5.59 -4.46
N ASP A 143 -24.65 -5.89 -5.76
CA ASP A 143 -24.79 -7.25 -6.28
C ASP A 143 -23.51 -8.06 -6.14
N ALA A 144 -22.37 -7.37 -6.03
CA ALA A 144 -21.04 -7.95 -5.84
C ALA A 144 -20.59 -8.03 -4.38
N LEU A 145 -21.46 -7.71 -3.42
CA LEU A 145 -21.15 -7.63 -1.99
C LEU A 145 -21.98 -8.64 -1.18
N ALA A 146 -21.45 -9.09 -0.05
CA ALA A 146 -22.12 -9.97 0.91
C ALA A 146 -21.86 -9.52 2.35
N LEU A 147 -22.93 -9.37 3.13
CA LEU A 147 -22.88 -9.06 4.55
C LEU A 147 -22.57 -10.32 5.36
N LEU A 148 -21.47 -10.33 6.09
CA LEU A 148 -21.08 -11.43 6.98
C LEU A 148 -21.65 -11.27 8.40
N GLY A 149 -21.91 -10.05 8.83
CA GLY A 149 -22.43 -9.77 10.15
C GLY A 149 -22.15 -8.33 10.60
N THR A 150 -22.35 -8.09 11.89
CA THR A 150 -22.14 -6.79 12.53
C THR A 150 -21.34 -7.00 13.81
N THR A 151 -20.36 -6.14 14.08
CA THR A 151 -19.59 -6.18 15.33
C THR A 151 -20.42 -5.66 16.51
N ASP A 152 -19.95 -5.90 17.73
CA ASP A 152 -20.58 -5.35 18.96
C ASP A 152 -20.54 -3.81 19.01
N HIS A 153 -19.76 -3.18 18.15
CA HIS A 153 -19.70 -1.73 17.98
C HIS A 153 -20.63 -1.20 16.87
N GLY A 154 -21.43 -2.09 16.26
CA GLY A 154 -22.35 -1.71 15.18
C GLY A 154 -21.68 -1.56 13.81
N GLU A 155 -20.45 -2.03 13.66
CA GLU A 155 -19.72 -1.99 12.39
C GLU A 155 -20.23 -3.13 11.49
N GLU A 156 -20.78 -2.77 10.36
CA GLU A 156 -21.23 -3.73 9.33
C GLU A 156 -20.00 -4.33 8.65
N VAL A 157 -19.93 -5.66 8.55
CA VAL A 157 -18.84 -6.40 7.89
C VAL A 157 -19.36 -7.00 6.61
N GLU A 158 -19.22 -6.24 5.53
CA GLU A 158 -19.66 -6.57 4.19
C GLU A 158 -18.46 -6.55 3.26
N ILE A 159 -18.23 -7.67 2.55
CA ILE A 159 -17.07 -7.84 1.68
C ILE A 159 -17.47 -8.32 0.30
N ASN A 160 -16.51 -8.40 -0.62
CA ASN A 160 -16.70 -8.98 -1.93
C ASN A 160 -17.40 -10.35 -1.83
N LYS A 161 -18.52 -10.51 -2.54
CA LYS A 161 -19.39 -11.68 -2.48
C LYS A 161 -18.67 -12.97 -2.85
N ARG A 162 -17.88 -12.94 -3.95
CA ARG A 162 -17.12 -14.12 -4.36
C ARG A 162 -16.11 -14.54 -3.29
N ALA A 163 -15.42 -13.57 -2.68
CA ALA A 163 -14.51 -13.86 -1.58
C ALA A 163 -15.26 -14.44 -0.36
N ALA A 164 -16.41 -13.86 0.00
CA ALA A 164 -17.25 -14.33 1.12
C ALA A 164 -17.76 -15.77 0.92
N GLU A 165 -18.08 -16.14 -0.31
CA GLU A 165 -18.64 -17.45 -0.68
C GLU A 165 -17.58 -18.51 -1.03
N SER A 166 -16.30 -18.20 -0.90
CA SER A 166 -15.21 -19.13 -1.21
C SER A 166 -14.97 -20.14 -0.09
N ASP A 167 -14.56 -21.35 -0.45
CA ASP A 167 -14.08 -22.35 0.50
C ASP A 167 -12.71 -21.93 1.08
N LEU A 168 -11.89 -21.26 0.23
CA LEU A 168 -10.60 -20.71 0.61
C LEU A 168 -10.37 -19.37 -0.07
N LEU A 169 -10.05 -18.37 0.72
CA LEU A 169 -9.51 -17.07 0.26
C LEU A 169 -8.01 -17.04 0.53
N VAL A 170 -7.21 -17.02 -0.54
CA VAL A 170 -5.78 -16.75 -0.47
C VAL A 170 -5.57 -15.25 -0.67
N TYR A 171 -4.99 -14.56 0.31
CA TYR A 171 -4.73 -13.12 0.20
C TYR A 171 -3.24 -12.84 0.09
N VAL A 172 -2.82 -12.20 -1.00
CA VAL A 172 -1.42 -11.86 -1.30
C VAL A 172 -1.15 -10.40 -0.98
N ASN A 173 -0.36 -10.14 0.04
CA ASN A 173 -0.11 -8.81 0.60
C ASN A 173 1.37 -8.44 0.55
N ILE A 174 1.65 -7.17 0.25
CA ILE A 174 2.98 -6.57 0.36
C ILE A 174 3.02 -5.66 1.59
N ASN A 175 4.01 -5.86 2.46
CA ASN A 175 4.18 -5.08 3.67
C ASN A 175 5.44 -4.21 3.58
N LEU A 176 5.23 -2.91 3.44
CA LEU A 176 6.27 -1.88 3.44
C LEU A 176 6.28 -1.06 4.72
N VAL A 177 5.10 -0.78 5.27
CA VAL A 177 4.91 -0.05 6.52
C VAL A 177 4.06 -0.86 7.50
N ALA A 178 4.14 -0.52 8.79
CA ALA A 178 3.50 -1.30 9.86
C ALA A 178 1.97 -1.26 9.88
N MET A 179 1.34 -0.48 9.02
CA MET A 179 -0.11 -0.49 8.84
C MET A 179 -0.58 -1.41 7.69
N ASP A 180 0.33 -2.01 6.94
CA ASP A 180 -0.01 -2.94 5.88
C ASP A 180 -0.23 -4.33 6.45
N GLY A 181 -1.10 -5.12 5.83
CA GLY A 181 -1.32 -6.51 6.19
C GLY A 181 -2.36 -6.76 7.28
N GLY A 182 -2.37 -7.99 7.80
CA GLY A 182 -3.30 -8.45 8.81
C GLY A 182 -4.77 -8.39 8.38
N TRP A 183 -5.66 -8.23 9.34
CA TRP A 183 -7.10 -8.09 9.04
C TRP A 183 -7.43 -6.89 8.15
N LYS A 184 -6.61 -5.84 8.15
CA LYS A 184 -6.79 -4.69 7.27
C LYS A 184 -6.82 -5.09 5.80
N SER A 185 -6.06 -6.10 5.38
CA SER A 185 -6.05 -6.58 4.00
C SER A 185 -7.47 -6.94 3.53
N THR A 186 -8.17 -7.80 4.25
CA THR A 186 -9.53 -8.23 3.90
C THR A 186 -10.57 -7.21 4.35
N ALA A 187 -10.48 -6.69 5.58
CA ALA A 187 -11.43 -5.74 6.15
C ALA A 187 -11.38 -4.34 5.53
N THR A 188 -10.39 -4.06 4.69
CA THR A 188 -10.31 -2.82 3.91
C THR A 188 -10.30 -3.14 2.42
N GLY A 189 -9.37 -3.97 1.95
CA GLY A 189 -9.15 -4.20 0.52
C GLY A 189 -10.33 -4.81 -0.23
N LEU A 190 -11.10 -5.69 0.43
CA LEU A 190 -12.28 -6.36 -0.15
C LEU A 190 -13.60 -5.87 0.47
N ALA A 191 -13.58 -4.86 1.34
CA ALA A 191 -14.76 -4.39 2.04
C ALA A 191 -15.59 -3.42 1.20
N SER A 192 -16.90 -3.38 1.49
CA SER A 192 -17.82 -2.39 0.92
C SER A 192 -17.57 -1.00 1.50
N TYR A 193 -18.07 0.03 0.81
CA TYR A 193 -18.13 1.39 1.34
C TYR A 193 -18.83 1.45 2.71
N ARG A 194 -19.90 0.65 2.90
CA ARG A 194 -20.64 0.59 4.16
C ARG A 194 -19.78 0.12 5.34
N SER A 195 -18.88 -0.85 5.09
CA SER A 195 -17.90 -1.30 6.09
C SER A 195 -16.78 -0.28 6.30
N LEU A 196 -16.25 0.27 5.21
CA LEU A 196 -15.13 1.20 5.24
C LEU A 196 -15.42 2.48 6.04
N ARG A 197 -16.64 3.03 5.93
CA ARG A 197 -17.05 4.25 6.67
C ARG A 197 -16.91 4.15 8.19
N HIS A 198 -16.95 2.95 8.76
CA HIS A 198 -16.81 2.74 10.20
C HIS A 198 -15.39 3.00 10.71
N HIS A 199 -14.38 2.89 9.87
CA HIS A 199 -13.00 3.16 10.24
C HIS A 199 -12.27 4.17 9.33
N HIS A 200 -12.94 4.70 8.29
CA HIS A 200 -12.48 5.82 7.48
C HIS A 200 -13.37 7.04 7.75
N ASN A 201 -13.22 7.62 8.93
CA ASN A 201 -14.06 8.74 9.38
C ASN A 201 -13.30 9.67 10.33
N THR A 202 -13.90 10.80 10.68
CA THR A 202 -13.36 11.83 11.56
C THR A 202 -12.99 11.29 12.95
N HIS A 203 -13.83 10.42 13.51
CA HIS A 203 -13.58 9.82 14.83
C HIS A 203 -12.28 9.02 14.84
N THR A 204 -12.09 8.16 13.84
CA THR A 204 -10.87 7.37 13.68
C THR A 204 -9.63 8.26 13.55
N MET A 205 -9.71 9.33 12.72
CA MET A 205 -8.60 10.26 12.53
C MET A 205 -8.26 11.02 13.82
N GLN A 206 -9.23 11.49 14.56
CA GLN A 206 -9.03 12.28 15.79
C GLN A 206 -8.52 11.42 16.96
N ASN A 207 -8.92 10.15 17.03
CA ASN A 207 -8.60 9.28 18.16
C ASN A 207 -7.43 8.33 17.90
N SER A 208 -6.94 8.22 16.68
CA SER A 208 -5.71 7.49 16.38
C SER A 208 -4.49 8.37 16.64
N ARG A 209 -3.57 7.89 17.47
CA ARG A 209 -2.31 8.61 17.74
C ARG A 209 -1.25 8.35 16.67
N SER A 210 -1.26 7.17 16.09
CA SER A 210 -0.38 6.79 14.98
C SER A 210 -0.97 5.57 14.28
N PHE A 211 -0.98 5.56 12.96
CA PHE A 211 -1.33 4.37 12.18
C PHE A 211 -0.21 3.32 12.16
N MET A 212 1.01 3.70 12.57
CA MET A 212 2.14 2.78 12.69
C MET A 212 2.18 2.02 14.01
N ASP A 213 1.33 2.36 14.98
CA ASP A 213 1.19 1.66 16.26
C ASP A 213 -0.24 1.10 16.35
N ALA A 214 -0.42 -0.15 15.95
CA ALA A 214 -1.73 -0.77 15.81
C ALA A 214 -2.59 -0.67 17.08
N HIS A 215 -1.99 -0.79 18.27
CA HIS A 215 -2.71 -0.67 19.55
C HIS A 215 -3.19 0.76 19.87
N LYS A 216 -2.66 1.76 19.19
CA LYS A 216 -3.03 3.18 19.34
C LYS A 216 -3.83 3.73 18.16
N SER A 217 -4.22 2.87 17.25
CA SER A 217 -4.94 3.18 16.03
C SER A 217 -6.37 2.64 16.09
N GLU A 218 -7.36 3.54 16.03
CA GLU A 218 -8.77 3.15 15.96
C GLU A 218 -9.09 2.38 14.66
N LEU A 219 -8.36 2.66 13.57
CA LEU A 219 -8.43 1.88 12.34
C LEU A 219 -8.14 0.39 12.58
N HIS A 220 -7.02 0.09 13.24
CA HIS A 220 -6.64 -1.31 13.52
C HIS A 220 -7.59 -1.99 14.48
N LYS A 221 -8.06 -1.28 15.51
CA LYS A 221 -9.05 -1.82 16.46
C LYS A 221 -10.36 -2.19 15.76
N SER A 222 -10.83 -1.36 14.83
CA SER A 222 -12.00 -1.66 14.00
C SER A 222 -11.72 -2.88 13.10
N ASN A 223 -10.59 -2.91 12.42
CA ASN A 223 -10.23 -4.06 11.57
C ASN A 223 -10.13 -5.38 12.36
N TRP A 224 -9.65 -5.37 13.59
CA TRP A 224 -9.65 -6.56 14.45
C TRP A 224 -11.06 -7.02 14.80
N ARG A 225 -11.97 -6.12 15.16
CA ARG A 225 -13.37 -6.48 15.43
C ARG A 225 -14.06 -7.05 14.18
N MET A 226 -13.82 -6.41 13.01
CA MET A 226 -14.33 -6.91 11.73
C MET A 226 -13.71 -8.28 11.38
N GLY A 227 -12.42 -8.46 11.65
CA GLY A 227 -11.71 -9.73 11.48
C GLY A 227 -12.31 -10.87 12.28
N GLU A 228 -12.78 -10.62 13.49
CA GLU A 228 -13.49 -11.63 14.29
C GLU A 228 -14.82 -12.07 13.65
N ILE A 229 -15.55 -11.15 13.02
CA ILE A 229 -16.74 -11.49 12.24
C ILE A 229 -16.37 -12.33 11.01
N MET A 230 -15.30 -11.93 10.29
CA MET A 230 -14.80 -12.68 9.14
C MET A 230 -14.34 -14.09 9.53
N ARG A 231 -13.66 -14.25 10.65
CA ARG A 231 -13.23 -15.55 11.18
C ARG A 231 -14.41 -16.47 11.50
N LYS A 232 -15.52 -15.91 11.98
CA LYS A 232 -16.74 -16.67 12.37
C LYS A 232 -17.66 -17.00 11.20
N HIS A 233 -17.79 -16.10 10.25
CA HIS A 233 -18.85 -16.12 9.25
C HIS A 233 -18.34 -16.01 7.80
N GLY A 234 -17.06 -15.73 7.61
CA GLY A 234 -16.42 -15.61 6.31
C GLY A 234 -15.76 -16.92 5.84
N PRO A 235 -15.01 -16.85 4.74
CA PRO A 235 -14.25 -17.97 4.21
C PRO A 235 -13.06 -18.31 5.13
N LYS A 236 -12.48 -19.50 4.96
CA LYS A 236 -11.14 -19.79 5.47
C LYS A 236 -10.15 -18.89 4.73
N ILE A 237 -9.30 -18.14 5.46
CA ILE A 237 -8.32 -17.21 4.89
C ILE A 237 -6.92 -17.79 5.04
N PHE A 238 -6.21 -17.94 3.92
CA PHE A 238 -4.78 -18.23 3.88
C PHE A 238 -4.05 -16.96 3.54
N GLN A 239 -3.49 -16.31 4.55
CA GLN A 239 -2.76 -15.05 4.41
C GLN A 239 -1.36 -15.30 3.88
N ILE A 240 -0.92 -14.49 2.92
CA ILE A 240 0.45 -14.46 2.42
C ILE A 240 0.94 -13.02 2.55
N GLU A 241 1.94 -12.80 3.38
CA GLU A 241 2.54 -11.48 3.56
C GLU A 241 4.02 -11.50 3.21
N THR A 242 4.46 -10.53 2.42
CA THR A 242 5.85 -10.35 2.05
C THR A 242 6.40 -9.07 2.63
N ASN A 243 7.62 -9.11 3.15
CA ASN A 243 8.38 -7.90 3.41
C ASN A 243 9.28 -7.59 2.23
N ILE A 244 9.33 -6.33 1.87
CA ILE A 244 10.23 -5.79 0.87
C ILE A 244 11.17 -4.77 1.51
N ASN A 245 12.35 -4.59 0.94
CA ASN A 245 13.26 -3.55 1.40
C ASN A 245 12.92 -2.19 0.75
N ASN A 246 13.60 -1.14 1.20
CA ASN A 246 13.43 0.23 0.72
C ASN A 246 14.38 0.59 -0.43
N ASP A 247 14.75 -0.38 -1.27
CA ASP A 247 15.53 -0.16 -2.49
C ASP A 247 14.61 0.36 -3.59
N THR A 248 14.36 1.68 -3.58
CA THR A 248 13.31 2.35 -4.36
C THR A 248 13.79 2.99 -5.65
N PHE A 249 15.12 3.02 -5.90
CA PHE A 249 15.65 3.70 -7.07
C PHE A 249 16.49 2.76 -7.96
N PRO A 250 16.14 2.61 -9.26
CA PRO A 250 16.97 1.87 -10.19
C PRO A 250 18.33 2.57 -10.45
N ASP A 251 19.28 1.85 -11.02
CA ASP A 251 20.66 2.29 -11.22
C ASP A 251 20.85 3.73 -11.74
N PRO A 252 20.11 4.25 -12.72
CA PRO A 252 20.30 5.64 -13.16
C PRO A 252 20.03 6.66 -12.05
N PHE A 253 19.17 6.32 -11.10
CA PHE A 253 18.70 7.17 -10.00
C PHE A 253 19.18 6.73 -8.62
N ALA A 254 20.02 5.69 -8.52
CA ALA A 254 20.52 5.16 -7.25
C ALA A 254 21.22 6.22 -6.37
N PHE A 255 21.72 7.32 -6.96
CA PHE A 255 22.29 8.44 -6.21
C PHE A 255 21.25 9.15 -5.31
N LEU A 256 19.95 9.00 -5.59
CA LEU A 256 18.87 9.58 -4.77
C LEU A 256 18.66 8.82 -3.45
N SER A 257 19.10 7.57 -3.35
CA SER A 257 19.11 6.80 -2.10
C SER A 257 20.26 7.19 -1.17
N LYS A 258 21.32 7.78 -1.71
CA LYS A 258 22.48 8.18 -0.92
C LYS A 258 22.20 9.45 -0.12
N ARG A 259 22.82 9.55 1.03
CA ARG A 259 22.86 10.81 1.79
C ARG A 259 23.68 11.84 1.04
N GLU A 260 23.30 13.12 1.08
CA GLU A 260 23.91 14.17 0.23
C GLU A 260 25.41 14.37 0.49
N TRP A 261 25.91 14.03 1.68
CA TRP A 261 27.35 14.10 2.00
C TRP A 261 28.15 12.91 1.44
N GLU A 262 27.49 11.83 1.07
CA GLU A 262 28.10 10.66 0.42
C GLU A 262 28.21 10.82 -1.10
N TRP A 263 27.58 11.87 -1.64
CA TRP A 263 27.62 12.14 -3.09
C TRP A 263 29.02 12.49 -3.57
N ASN A 264 29.51 11.71 -4.49
CA ASN A 264 30.72 12.03 -5.25
C ASN A 264 30.46 13.05 -6.37
N GLY A 265 31.47 13.40 -7.14
CA GLY A 265 31.35 14.37 -8.23
C GLY A 265 30.36 13.94 -9.33
N ARG A 266 30.25 12.62 -9.61
CA ARG A 266 29.29 12.09 -10.58
C ARG A 266 27.86 12.17 -10.07
N ASP A 267 27.62 11.86 -8.80
CA ASP A 267 26.31 11.95 -8.16
C ASP A 267 25.80 13.40 -8.19
N ARG A 268 26.67 14.36 -7.85
CA ARG A 268 26.35 15.81 -7.92
C ARG A 268 26.04 16.26 -9.35
N ALA A 269 26.81 15.81 -10.34
CA ALA A 269 26.55 16.11 -11.74
C ALA A 269 25.22 15.52 -12.23
N LYS A 270 24.91 14.27 -11.87
CA LYS A 270 23.60 13.63 -12.13
C LYS A 270 22.45 14.42 -11.50
N PHE A 271 22.59 14.81 -10.25
CA PHE A 271 21.58 15.63 -9.55
C PHE A 271 21.29 16.94 -10.30
N VAL A 272 22.35 17.72 -10.61
CA VAL A 272 22.19 18.99 -11.31
C VAL A 272 21.58 18.81 -12.70
N ALA A 273 22.02 17.80 -13.43
CA ALA A 273 21.50 17.50 -14.77
C ALA A 273 20.03 17.09 -14.72
N THR A 274 19.65 16.21 -13.78
CA THR A 274 18.26 15.75 -13.62
C THR A 274 17.36 16.90 -13.19
N GLN A 275 17.78 17.71 -12.22
CA GLN A 275 17.01 18.89 -11.79
C GLN A 275 16.83 19.91 -12.93
N ALA A 276 17.88 20.16 -13.71
CA ALA A 276 17.83 21.08 -14.84
C ALA A 276 16.90 20.57 -15.96
N ALA A 277 16.91 19.26 -16.20
CA ALA A 277 16.00 18.59 -17.14
C ALA A 277 14.54 18.72 -16.66
N LEU A 278 14.26 18.36 -15.42
CA LEU A 278 12.90 18.42 -14.85
C LEU A 278 12.34 19.85 -14.85
N LYS A 279 13.16 20.88 -14.58
CA LYS A 279 12.74 22.30 -14.65
C LYS A 279 12.30 22.74 -16.04
N ARG A 280 12.76 22.06 -17.10
CA ARG A 280 12.43 22.38 -18.50
C ARG A 280 11.37 21.43 -19.08
N THR A 281 11.11 20.33 -18.41
CA THR A 281 10.16 19.31 -18.86
C THR A 281 8.76 19.69 -18.37
N PRO A 282 7.74 19.76 -19.24
CA PRO A 282 6.36 19.91 -18.80
C PRO A 282 5.97 18.84 -17.81
N ASN A 283 5.23 19.20 -16.74
CA ASN A 283 4.87 18.29 -15.66
C ASN A 283 4.22 16.98 -16.15
N ARG A 284 3.37 17.06 -17.17
CA ARG A 284 2.74 15.87 -17.78
C ARG A 284 3.78 14.87 -18.31
N ILE A 285 4.84 15.35 -18.94
CA ILE A 285 5.92 14.49 -19.47
C ILE A 285 6.76 13.97 -18.33
N ALA A 286 7.09 14.80 -17.34
CA ALA A 286 7.83 14.38 -16.14
C ALA A 286 7.07 13.28 -15.39
N ARG A 287 5.77 13.42 -15.19
CA ARG A 287 4.90 12.38 -14.61
C ARG A 287 5.01 11.07 -15.38
N ASN A 288 4.85 11.10 -16.69
CA ASN A 288 4.92 9.87 -17.51
C ASN A 288 6.30 9.17 -17.40
N ILE A 289 7.38 9.94 -17.32
CA ILE A 289 8.73 9.38 -17.10
C ILE A 289 8.79 8.70 -15.73
N PHE A 290 8.33 9.37 -14.69
CA PHE A 290 8.34 8.83 -13.32
C PHE A 290 7.43 7.61 -13.16
N HIS A 291 6.25 7.61 -13.79
CA HIS A 291 5.35 6.44 -13.79
C HIS A 291 5.94 5.24 -14.54
N GLY A 292 6.85 5.47 -15.47
CA GLY A 292 7.60 4.41 -16.15
C GLY A 292 8.77 3.84 -15.33
N ILE A 293 9.15 4.48 -14.22
CA ILE A 293 10.23 3.98 -13.37
C ILE A 293 9.76 2.74 -12.62
N GLU A 294 10.57 1.69 -12.71
CA GLU A 294 10.42 0.48 -11.91
C GLU A 294 11.53 0.46 -10.86
N ALA A 295 11.18 0.09 -9.64
CA ALA A 295 12.11 0.03 -8.53
C ALA A 295 12.37 -1.43 -8.12
N PRO A 296 13.55 -1.76 -7.63
CA PRO A 296 13.88 -3.12 -7.21
C PRO A 296 12.92 -3.68 -6.15
N HIS A 297 12.69 -2.96 -5.06
CA HIS A 297 11.84 -3.40 -3.94
C HIS A 297 12.01 -4.89 -3.63
N ASN A 298 13.26 -5.28 -3.36
CA ASN A 298 13.60 -6.69 -3.21
C ASN A 298 12.91 -7.32 -1.99
N MET A 299 12.40 -8.54 -2.16
CA MET A 299 11.80 -9.31 -1.07
C MET A 299 12.85 -9.72 -0.03
N THR A 300 12.55 -9.44 1.24
CA THR A 300 13.41 -9.78 2.38
C THR A 300 12.86 -10.93 3.23
N SER A 301 11.55 -11.14 3.20
CA SER A 301 10.92 -12.30 3.82
C SER A 301 9.53 -12.56 3.26
N ILE A 302 9.02 -13.77 3.47
CA ILE A 302 7.66 -14.18 3.16
C ILE A 302 7.14 -15.10 4.27
N GLN A 303 5.90 -14.87 4.70
CA GLN A 303 5.17 -15.66 5.67
C GLN A 303 3.80 -16.01 5.12
N CYS A 304 3.34 -17.25 5.38
CA CYS A 304 2.00 -17.70 5.01
C CYS A 304 1.30 -18.33 6.21
N GLY A 305 -0.03 -18.36 6.21
CA GLY A 305 -0.80 -19.07 7.22
C GLY A 305 -1.96 -18.27 7.81
N GLU A 306 -2.16 -18.41 9.13
CA GLU A 306 -3.20 -17.72 9.87
C GLU A 306 -2.93 -16.19 9.91
N VAL A 307 -3.97 -15.39 9.75
CA VAL A 307 -3.88 -13.94 9.51
C VAL A 307 -3.06 -13.21 10.59
N GLU A 308 -3.38 -13.39 11.87
CA GLU A 308 -2.72 -12.67 12.95
C GLU A 308 -1.31 -13.21 13.24
N ALA A 309 -1.14 -14.53 13.14
CA ALA A 309 0.14 -15.19 13.36
C ALA A 309 1.18 -14.78 12.30
N VAL A 310 0.76 -14.72 11.04
CA VAL A 310 1.56 -14.21 9.93
C VAL A 310 1.87 -12.74 10.13
N HIS A 311 0.85 -11.92 10.38
CA HIS A 311 0.98 -10.48 10.49
C HIS A 311 1.90 -10.03 11.63
N LYS A 312 1.92 -10.76 12.73
CA LYS A 312 2.84 -10.52 13.86
C LYS A 312 4.30 -10.59 13.41
N VAL A 313 4.68 -11.66 12.69
CA VAL A 313 6.05 -11.85 12.20
C VAL A 313 6.41 -10.80 11.16
N THR A 314 5.51 -10.54 10.23
CA THR A 314 5.70 -9.56 9.16
C THR A 314 5.88 -8.15 9.70
N THR A 315 5.07 -7.74 10.67
CA THR A 315 5.19 -6.43 11.32
C THR A 315 6.51 -6.27 12.05
N GLU A 316 7.01 -7.31 12.73
CA GLU A 316 8.34 -7.29 13.36
C GLU A 316 9.45 -7.07 12.31
N ASN A 317 9.32 -7.68 11.13
CA ASN A 317 10.28 -7.51 10.05
C ASN A 317 10.20 -6.10 9.44
N VAL A 318 8.99 -5.53 9.28
CA VAL A 318 8.81 -4.12 8.89
C VAL A 318 9.55 -3.19 9.86
N TRP A 319 9.41 -3.40 11.18
CA TRP A 319 10.10 -2.57 12.16
C TRP A 319 11.62 -2.68 12.05
N LYS A 320 12.16 -3.86 11.81
CA LYS A 320 13.62 -4.05 11.62
C LYS A 320 14.13 -3.29 10.40
N GLN A 321 13.36 -3.25 9.31
CA GLN A 321 13.74 -2.58 8.06
C GLN A 321 13.53 -1.07 8.11
N GLN A 322 12.42 -0.59 8.69
CA GLN A 322 11.95 0.79 8.48
C GLN A 322 12.11 1.72 9.68
N LEU A 323 12.27 1.17 10.91
CA LEU A 323 12.27 2.00 12.09
C LEU A 323 13.59 2.78 12.24
N VAL A 324 13.45 4.10 12.35
CA VAL A 324 14.55 5.01 12.69
C VAL A 324 14.29 5.62 14.05
N GLU A 325 15.21 5.44 14.99
CA GLU A 325 15.12 6.07 16.30
C GLU A 325 15.43 7.56 16.22
N VAL A 326 14.54 8.38 16.78
CA VAL A 326 14.66 9.84 16.84
C VAL A 326 14.50 10.30 18.29
N GLN A 327 15.46 11.07 18.78
CA GLN A 327 15.46 11.62 20.13
C GLN A 327 14.73 12.96 20.17
N GLY A 328 13.78 13.09 21.10
CA GLY A 328 13.03 14.32 21.33
C GLY A 328 12.04 14.66 20.21
N GLN A 329 11.48 15.86 20.31
CA GLN A 329 10.56 16.44 19.32
C GLN A 329 11.17 17.71 18.75
N THR A 330 10.78 18.09 17.54
CA THR A 330 11.24 19.32 16.88
C THR A 330 10.20 20.44 16.98
N ASP A 331 10.64 21.69 16.86
CA ASP A 331 9.75 22.85 16.70
C ASP A 331 9.18 22.94 15.29
N ILE A 332 9.95 22.49 14.29
CA ILE A 332 9.58 22.56 12.85
C ILE A 332 9.85 21.21 12.21
N LEU A 333 8.84 20.64 11.59
CA LEU A 333 8.95 19.46 10.74
C LEU A 333 8.77 19.89 9.27
N THR A 334 9.76 19.61 8.43
CA THR A 334 9.67 19.89 6.99
C THR A 334 9.60 18.58 6.20
N MET A 335 8.63 18.46 5.30
CA MET A 335 8.43 17.29 4.45
C MET A 335 8.37 17.70 2.98
N GLY A 336 9.11 16.98 2.14
CA GLY A 336 8.98 17.08 0.69
C GLY A 336 7.90 16.12 0.19
N ILE A 337 6.84 16.65 -0.42
CA ILE A 337 5.76 15.82 -0.95
C ILE A 337 6.08 15.48 -2.41
N PRO A 338 6.21 14.17 -2.76
CA PRO A 338 6.47 13.75 -4.13
C PRO A 338 5.20 13.83 -4.99
N PHE A 339 5.38 13.60 -6.28
CA PHE A 339 4.29 13.54 -7.28
C PHE A 339 3.40 12.30 -7.17
N ILE A 340 3.73 11.37 -6.31
CA ILE A 340 3.06 10.07 -6.17
C ILE A 340 2.78 9.74 -4.70
N CYS A 341 1.58 9.20 -4.45
CA CYS A 341 1.19 8.62 -3.19
C CYS A 341 0.28 7.41 -3.43
N PRO A 342 -0.04 6.61 -2.40
CA PRO A 342 -0.92 5.45 -2.57
C PRO A 342 -2.28 5.75 -3.21
N TYR A 343 -2.80 6.96 -3.04
CA TYR A 343 -4.13 7.33 -3.52
C TYR A 343 -4.17 7.87 -4.96
N ASN A 344 -3.11 8.53 -5.43
CA ASN A 344 -3.13 9.06 -6.80
C ASN A 344 -2.60 8.10 -7.84
N VAL A 345 -1.77 7.20 -7.51
CA VAL A 345 -0.94 6.31 -8.37
C VAL A 345 -1.11 6.56 -9.86
N ASN A 346 -0.06 7.02 -10.54
CA ASN A 346 -0.10 7.34 -11.98
C ASN A 346 -1.16 8.38 -12.40
N SER A 347 -1.74 9.12 -11.45
CA SER A 347 -2.69 10.19 -11.70
C SER A 347 -2.17 11.54 -11.18
N ILE A 348 -3.04 12.56 -11.15
CA ILE A 348 -2.70 13.90 -10.71
C ILE A 348 -2.72 13.99 -9.19
N MET A 349 -1.68 14.58 -8.60
CA MET A 349 -1.67 14.99 -7.19
C MET A 349 -2.49 16.29 -7.04
N ASN A 350 -3.78 16.16 -6.80
CA ASN A 350 -4.67 17.28 -6.54
C ASN A 350 -4.44 17.87 -5.13
N PRO A 351 -4.96 19.06 -4.81
CA PRO A 351 -4.75 19.71 -3.52
C PRO A 351 -5.16 18.86 -2.32
N ILE A 352 -6.25 18.10 -2.41
CA ILE A 352 -6.74 17.21 -1.35
C ILE A 352 -5.72 16.09 -1.11
N LEU A 353 -5.24 15.46 -2.16
CA LEU A 353 -4.25 14.38 -2.08
C LEU A 353 -2.90 14.86 -1.53
N VAL A 354 -2.48 16.08 -1.83
CA VAL A 354 -1.28 16.69 -1.23
C VAL A 354 -1.44 16.79 0.29
N MET A 355 -2.60 17.26 0.76
CA MET A 355 -2.90 17.35 2.20
C MET A 355 -2.99 15.96 2.84
N CYS A 356 -3.69 15.01 2.21
CA CYS A 356 -3.79 13.62 2.68
C CYS A 356 -2.40 12.96 2.77
N THR A 357 -1.56 13.13 1.76
CA THR A 357 -0.20 12.57 1.76
C THR A 357 0.66 13.17 2.86
N GLY A 358 0.65 14.49 3.01
CA GLY A 358 1.47 15.18 3.99
C GLY A 358 0.99 14.96 5.42
N LEU A 359 -0.28 15.23 5.71
CA LEU A 359 -0.83 15.20 7.07
C LEU A 359 -1.40 13.82 7.44
N GLY A 360 -2.06 13.14 6.51
CA GLY A 360 -2.63 11.82 6.77
C GLY A 360 -1.60 10.70 6.77
N TYR A 361 -0.57 10.81 5.94
CA TYR A 361 0.45 9.77 5.77
C TYR A 361 1.81 10.16 6.38
N PHE A 362 2.55 11.06 5.79
CA PHE A 362 3.93 11.36 6.19
C PHE A 362 4.05 11.85 7.62
N PHE A 363 3.13 12.70 8.07
CA PHE A 363 3.08 13.16 9.45
C PHE A 363 2.86 12.00 10.43
N ASN A 364 2.10 10.98 10.03
CA ASN A 364 1.74 9.83 10.88
C ASN A 364 2.70 8.64 10.77
N LEU A 365 3.79 8.74 10.00
CA LEU A 365 4.85 7.74 9.93
C LEU A 365 5.74 7.79 11.19
N TYR A 366 5.15 7.77 12.39
CA TYR A 366 5.88 7.72 13.64
C TYR A 366 5.34 6.62 14.56
N ARG A 367 6.19 6.15 15.45
CA ARG A 367 5.82 5.26 16.55
C ARG A 367 6.08 5.96 17.88
N GLY A 368 5.11 5.94 18.79
CA GLY A 368 5.24 6.57 20.11
C GLY A 368 4.75 8.01 20.13
N LYS A 369 5.61 8.99 19.83
CA LYS A 369 5.30 10.42 19.85
C LYS A 369 5.47 11.04 18.47
N PRO A 370 4.64 12.03 18.07
CA PRO A 370 4.86 12.81 16.86
C PRO A 370 6.26 13.45 16.84
N LEU A 371 6.84 13.60 15.64
CA LEU A 371 8.15 14.23 15.49
C LEU A 371 8.15 15.71 15.84
N VAL A 372 7.06 16.42 15.54
CA VAL A 372 6.87 17.83 15.90
C VAL A 372 6.10 17.92 17.22
N ARG A 373 6.54 18.84 18.11
CA ARG A 373 5.84 19.10 19.36
C ARG A 373 4.50 19.82 19.16
N GLU A 374 3.64 19.78 20.15
CA GLU A 374 2.42 20.56 20.15
C GLU A 374 2.72 22.07 20.02
N GLY A 375 1.95 22.78 19.21
CA GLY A 375 2.20 24.19 18.86
C GLY A 375 3.38 24.42 17.93
N GLY A 376 4.03 23.36 17.42
CA GLY A 376 5.09 23.46 16.43
C GLY A 376 4.55 23.69 15.01
N VAL A 377 5.43 23.72 14.02
CA VAL A 377 5.11 24.04 12.63
C VAL A 377 5.42 22.85 11.72
N VAL A 378 4.48 22.52 10.82
CA VAL A 378 4.70 21.55 9.74
C VAL A 378 4.80 22.32 8.42
N ILE A 379 5.91 22.12 7.71
CA ILE A 379 6.15 22.71 6.38
C ILE A 379 6.11 21.60 5.34
N MET A 380 5.19 21.69 4.41
CA MET A 380 5.07 20.79 3.26
C MET A 380 5.51 21.52 1.99
N THR A 381 6.36 20.88 1.18
CA THR A 381 6.83 21.46 -0.08
C THR A 381 6.25 20.69 -1.26
N HIS A 382 5.28 21.32 -1.95
CA HIS A 382 4.66 20.81 -3.18
C HIS A 382 4.12 21.98 -4.00
N PRO A 383 4.09 21.93 -5.36
CA PRO A 383 3.50 22.97 -6.20
C PRO A 383 1.99 23.15 -5.99
N THR A 384 1.31 22.09 -5.59
CA THR A 384 -0.14 22.05 -5.30
C THR A 384 -0.98 22.70 -6.41
N PRO A 385 -0.88 22.19 -7.66
CA PRO A 385 -1.68 22.73 -8.76
C PRO A 385 -3.17 22.45 -8.50
N ASN A 386 -4.04 23.41 -8.86
CA ASN A 386 -5.49 23.19 -8.83
C ASN A 386 -5.91 22.35 -10.05
N GLU A 387 -5.48 21.10 -10.08
CA GLU A 387 -5.75 20.14 -11.15
C GLU A 387 -6.33 18.86 -10.55
N PHE A 388 -7.43 18.38 -11.11
CA PHE A 388 -8.09 17.13 -10.72
C PHE A 388 -8.24 16.21 -11.94
N HIS A 389 -8.13 14.90 -11.73
CA HIS A 389 -8.36 13.94 -12.78
C HIS A 389 -9.85 13.55 -12.83
N PRO A 390 -10.58 13.85 -13.93
CA PRO A 390 -12.04 13.71 -13.96
C PRO A 390 -12.53 12.24 -13.97
N VAL A 391 -11.66 11.31 -14.34
CA VAL A 391 -11.99 9.87 -14.39
C VAL A 391 -11.50 9.13 -13.16
N HIS A 392 -10.28 9.43 -12.70
CA HIS A 392 -9.69 8.73 -11.56
C HIS A 392 -10.23 9.22 -10.20
N HIS A 393 -10.56 10.50 -10.10
CA HIS A 393 -10.96 11.12 -8.83
C HIS A 393 -12.12 12.12 -9.02
N PRO A 394 -13.26 11.71 -9.62
CA PRO A 394 -14.36 12.63 -9.89
C PRO A 394 -14.95 13.23 -8.60
N SER A 395 -15.13 12.42 -7.56
CA SER A 395 -15.66 12.85 -6.27
C SER A 395 -14.82 13.92 -5.56
N TYR A 396 -13.52 13.97 -5.83
CA TYR A 396 -12.66 15.02 -5.24
C TYR A 396 -12.91 16.39 -5.85
N ILE A 397 -13.40 16.45 -7.09
CA ILE A 397 -13.80 17.72 -7.74
C ILE A 397 -15.02 18.27 -6.99
N ASP A 398 -16.05 17.45 -6.83
CA ASP A 398 -17.28 17.86 -6.14
C ASP A 398 -17.00 18.24 -4.69
N PHE A 399 -16.20 17.44 -3.99
CA PHE A 399 -15.80 17.73 -2.61
C PHE A 399 -15.05 19.07 -2.51
N PHE A 400 -14.10 19.32 -3.39
CA PHE A 400 -13.29 20.54 -3.37
C PHE A 400 -14.09 21.79 -3.76
N GLU A 401 -14.94 21.68 -4.78
CA GLU A 401 -15.68 22.82 -5.33
C GLU A 401 -17.00 23.12 -4.59
N GLN A 402 -17.62 22.10 -4.02
CA GLN A 402 -18.94 22.22 -3.39
C GLN A 402 -18.82 22.13 -1.86
N VAL A 403 -18.33 21.02 -1.31
CA VAL A 403 -18.36 20.78 0.14
C VAL A 403 -17.42 21.71 0.90
N LEU A 404 -16.14 21.80 0.48
CA LEU A 404 -15.14 22.63 1.17
C LEU A 404 -15.37 24.12 1.06
N THR A 405 -16.22 24.58 0.15
CA THR A 405 -16.64 25.98 0.06
C THR A 405 -17.76 26.32 1.06
N GLU A 406 -18.52 25.33 1.52
CA GLU A 406 -19.61 25.50 2.46
C GLU A 406 -19.17 25.26 3.91
N THR A 407 -18.36 24.24 4.15
CA THR A 407 -17.88 23.90 5.49
C THR A 407 -16.45 23.37 5.49
N THR A 408 -15.71 23.67 6.57
CA THR A 408 -14.43 23.05 6.89
C THR A 408 -14.51 22.26 8.21
N VAL A 409 -15.72 22.10 8.74
CA VAL A 409 -15.98 21.33 9.97
C VAL A 409 -16.02 19.85 9.61
N PRO A 410 -15.12 19.01 10.15
CA PRO A 410 -15.00 17.61 9.71
C PRO A 410 -16.22 16.73 9.99
N HIS A 411 -17.15 17.16 10.82
CA HIS A 411 -18.35 16.40 11.18
C HIS A 411 -19.59 16.76 10.35
N ASP A 412 -19.52 17.83 9.55
CA ASP A 412 -20.59 18.24 8.63
C ASP A 412 -20.52 17.43 7.33
#